data_24d2de9d076688ff5fa04391c9980e03
#
_entry.id   24d2de9d076688ff5fa04391c9980e03
#
_cell.length_a   1.000
_cell.length_b   1.000
_cell.length_c   1.000
_cell.angle_alpha   90.00
_cell.angle_beta   90.00
_cell.angle_gamma   90.00
#
_symmetry.space_group_name_H-M   'P 1'
#
loop_
_entity.id
_entity.type
_entity.pdbx_description
1 polymer ?
#
loop_
_entity_poly.entity_id
_entity_poly.type
_entity_poly.pdbx_seq_one_letter_code
_entity_poly.pdbx_strand_id
1 'polypeptide(L)'
;MSKRCLGCMGIINDQDTVCSKCGYVEGTLAKEAYHLPPGCVLRKRFLVGRVLGFGGFGVTYIGYDQVLNIVVAIKEYLPSEFSTRVPGQTMVTIYSGEREEQFLAGKDKMLEEARRLAAFQDVGGIVSIYDSFEENRTVYLIMEFLEGETLKKKLLREKKLSLDESLRITNEVLSALESVHQKGIIHRDVAPDNIYLTKSGQVKILDFGAARYATSKHS
;
A
#
# COMPACT_ATOMS: atom_id res chain seq x y z
N MET A 1 13.12 8.68 27.84
CA MET A 1 13.34 7.99 26.56
C MET A 1 12.12 8.18 25.70
N SER A 2 12.18 7.86 24.40
CA SER A 2 11.05 8.04 23.47
C SER A 2 10.89 6.80 22.59
N LYS A 3 9.65 6.48 22.23
CA LYS A 3 9.29 5.37 21.35
C LYS A 3 8.45 5.86 20.16
N ARG A 4 8.25 4.99 19.18
CA ARG A 4 7.35 5.27 18.06
C ARG A 4 5.95 4.79 18.34
N CYS A 5 4.97 5.63 18.03
CA CYS A 5 3.57 5.26 18.03
C CYS A 5 3.28 4.32 16.85
N LEU A 6 2.81 3.11 17.11
CA LEU A 6 2.48 2.13 16.06
C LEU A 6 1.21 2.51 15.26
N GLY A 7 0.49 3.55 15.68
CA GLY A 7 -0.66 4.08 14.95
C GLY A 7 -0.33 5.11 13.87
N CYS A 8 0.68 5.95 14.07
CA CYS A 8 1.04 7.03 13.14
C CYS A 8 2.55 7.19 12.91
N MET A 9 3.38 6.33 13.49
CA MET A 9 4.85 6.37 13.46
C MET A 9 5.48 7.67 14.03
N GLY A 10 4.68 8.53 14.65
CA GLY A 10 5.17 9.70 15.38
C GLY A 10 5.92 9.31 16.66
N ILE A 11 6.79 10.19 17.13
CA ILE A 11 7.50 10.03 18.40
C ILE A 11 6.54 10.35 19.54
N ILE A 12 6.53 9.51 20.58
CA ILE A 12 5.80 9.67 21.86
C ILE A 12 6.75 9.36 23.02
N ASN A 13 6.40 9.78 24.24
CA ASN A 13 7.18 9.37 25.41
C ASN A 13 6.98 7.89 25.73
N ASP A 14 7.99 7.25 26.33
CA ASP A 14 7.90 5.81 26.67
C ASP A 14 6.77 5.50 27.66
N GLN A 15 6.39 6.46 28.49
CA GLN A 15 5.31 6.30 29.47
C GLN A 15 3.90 6.53 28.89
N ASP A 16 3.80 7.10 27.68
CA ASP A 16 2.50 7.37 27.06
C ASP A 16 1.89 6.07 26.55
N THR A 17 0.73 5.70 27.08
CA THR A 17 -0.05 4.54 26.63
C THR A 17 -1.03 4.90 25.50
N VAL A 18 -1.35 6.20 25.33
CA VAL A 18 -2.21 6.71 24.28
C VAL A 18 -1.50 7.81 23.50
N CYS A 19 -1.44 7.68 22.18
CA CYS A 19 -0.83 8.69 21.32
C CYS A 19 -1.70 9.94 21.22
N SER A 20 -1.18 11.09 21.64
CA SER A 20 -1.87 12.38 21.57
C SER A 20 -2.18 12.86 20.15
N LYS A 21 -1.41 12.38 19.13
CA LYS A 21 -1.59 12.76 17.71
C LYS A 21 -2.69 11.97 17.00
N CYS A 22 -2.82 10.66 17.28
CA CYS A 22 -3.71 9.79 16.50
C CYS A 22 -4.64 8.92 17.35
N GLY A 23 -4.58 9.01 18.68
CA GLY A 23 -5.41 8.23 19.59
C GLY A 23 -5.08 6.74 19.68
N TYR A 24 -3.98 6.28 19.06
CA TYR A 24 -3.59 4.87 19.12
C TYR A 24 -3.23 4.48 20.56
N VAL A 25 -3.82 3.39 21.02
CA VAL A 25 -3.57 2.82 22.35
C VAL A 25 -2.48 1.75 22.25
N GLU A 26 -1.46 1.85 23.09
CA GLU A 26 -0.39 0.85 23.16
C GLU A 26 -0.97 -0.54 23.52
N GLY A 27 -0.41 -1.59 22.94
CA GLY A 27 -0.92 -2.94 23.13
C GLY A 27 -2.16 -3.28 22.30
N THR A 28 -2.64 -2.35 21.44
CA THR A 28 -3.72 -2.65 20.49
C THR A 28 -3.29 -3.84 19.62
N LEU A 29 -4.10 -4.89 19.64
CA LEU A 29 -3.88 -6.09 18.83
C LEU A 29 -4.05 -5.81 17.34
N ALA A 30 -3.58 -6.72 16.52
CA ALA A 30 -3.85 -6.70 15.07
C ALA A 30 -5.36 -6.69 14.82
N LYS A 31 -5.80 -5.95 13.78
CA LYS A 31 -7.22 -5.77 13.46
C LYS A 31 -7.92 -7.09 13.16
N GLU A 32 -7.23 -8.00 12.47
CA GLU A 32 -7.66 -9.37 12.24
C GLU A 32 -6.56 -10.31 12.73
N ALA A 33 -6.96 -11.51 13.16
CA ALA A 33 -6.06 -12.48 13.77
C ALA A 33 -4.88 -12.90 12.84
N TYR A 34 -5.09 -12.85 11.53
CA TYR A 34 -4.09 -13.19 10.52
C TYR A 34 -3.23 -12.01 10.06
N HIS A 35 -3.46 -10.79 10.54
CA HIS A 35 -2.59 -9.64 10.25
C HIS A 35 -1.27 -9.75 11.01
N LEU A 36 -0.22 -9.07 10.49
CA LEU A 36 1.04 -8.94 11.23
C LEU A 36 0.79 -8.25 12.57
N PRO A 37 1.43 -8.75 13.66
CA PRO A 37 1.35 -8.09 14.94
C PRO A 37 2.03 -6.70 14.86
N PRO A 38 1.35 -5.62 15.34
CA PRO A 38 1.97 -4.32 15.43
C PRO A 38 3.25 -4.37 16.27
N GLY A 39 4.30 -3.70 15.81
CA GLY A 39 5.62 -3.70 16.46
C GLY A 39 6.58 -4.76 15.91
N CYS A 40 6.14 -5.69 15.07
CA CYS A 40 7.10 -6.59 14.41
C CYS A 40 7.99 -5.79 13.42
N VAL A 41 9.17 -6.33 13.14
CA VAL A 41 10.16 -5.68 12.27
C VAL A 41 10.51 -6.62 11.12
N LEU A 42 10.27 -6.16 9.89
CA LEU A 42 10.62 -6.87 8.67
C LEU A 42 12.04 -6.48 8.24
N ARG A 43 12.82 -7.48 7.74
CA ARG A 43 14.21 -7.30 7.31
C ARG A 43 15.10 -6.54 8.31
N LYS A 44 14.80 -6.58 9.60
CA LYS A 44 15.49 -5.80 10.64
C LYS A 44 15.53 -4.27 10.36
N ARG A 45 14.62 -3.79 9.52
CA ARG A 45 14.60 -2.40 9.02
C ARG A 45 13.22 -1.75 9.11
N PHE A 46 12.17 -2.45 8.75
CA PHE A 46 10.84 -1.86 8.62
C PHE A 46 9.98 -2.22 9.83
N LEU A 47 9.78 -1.26 10.73
CA LEU A 47 8.86 -1.40 11.86
C LEU A 47 7.42 -1.37 11.34
N VAL A 48 6.62 -2.39 11.66
CA VAL A 48 5.22 -2.50 11.25
C VAL A 48 4.30 -1.90 12.31
N GLY A 49 3.36 -1.09 11.89
CA GLY A 49 2.33 -0.51 12.74
C GLY A 49 0.93 -1.04 12.42
N ARG A 50 -0.09 -0.19 12.67
CA ARG A 50 -1.48 -0.57 12.43
C ARG A 50 -1.80 -0.79 10.96
N VAL A 51 -2.85 -1.56 10.71
CA VAL A 51 -3.43 -1.74 9.38
C VAL A 51 -4.04 -0.42 8.88
N LEU A 52 -3.71 -0.05 7.64
CA LEU A 52 -4.30 1.07 6.89
C LEU A 52 -5.52 0.60 6.08
N GLY A 53 -5.43 -0.60 5.50
CA GLY A 53 -6.48 -1.23 4.71
C GLY A 53 -6.15 -2.68 4.40
N PHE A 54 -7.17 -3.45 4.01
CA PHE A 54 -7.02 -4.83 3.56
C PHE A 54 -8.11 -5.16 2.54
N GLY A 55 -7.86 -6.16 1.72
CA GLY A 55 -8.77 -6.62 0.67
C GLY A 55 -8.38 -8.00 0.14
N GLY A 56 -8.98 -8.42 -0.97
CA GLY A 56 -8.79 -9.76 -1.53
C GLY A 56 -7.34 -10.12 -1.86
N PHE A 57 -6.47 -9.15 -2.11
CA PHE A 57 -5.07 -9.39 -2.50
C PHE A 57 -4.07 -9.26 -1.35
N GLY A 58 -4.47 -8.71 -0.21
CA GLY A 58 -3.56 -8.56 0.92
C GLY A 58 -3.88 -7.42 1.87
N VAL A 59 -2.88 -7.03 2.64
CA VAL A 59 -3.00 -6.09 3.75
C VAL A 59 -1.98 -4.96 3.58
N THR A 60 -2.40 -3.73 3.85
CA THR A 60 -1.49 -2.58 3.88
C THR A 60 -1.38 -2.04 5.30
N TYR A 61 -0.15 -1.88 5.78
CA TYR A 61 0.17 -1.37 7.10
C TYR A 61 0.84 0.00 6.99
N ILE A 62 0.69 0.84 8.01
CA ILE A 62 1.65 1.91 8.22
C ILE A 62 2.96 1.30 8.74
N GLY A 63 4.08 1.80 8.27
CA GLY A 63 5.39 1.35 8.72
C GLY A 63 6.38 2.49 8.88
N TYR A 64 7.54 2.16 9.43
CA TYR A 64 8.65 3.09 9.57
C TYR A 64 9.95 2.44 9.10
N ASP A 65 10.60 3.07 8.15
CA ASP A 65 11.95 2.69 7.73
C ASP A 65 12.96 3.25 8.74
N GLN A 66 13.54 2.37 9.53
CA GLN A 66 14.49 2.72 10.59
C GLN A 66 15.87 3.16 10.06
N VAL A 67 16.17 2.86 8.78
CA VAL A 67 17.43 3.27 8.13
C VAL A 67 17.28 4.65 7.51
N LEU A 68 16.21 4.90 6.75
CA LEU A 68 15.96 6.18 6.11
C LEU A 68 15.26 7.19 7.03
N ASN A 69 14.76 6.76 8.18
CA ASN A 69 14.01 7.58 9.13
C ASN A 69 12.74 8.21 8.53
N ILE A 70 12.00 7.47 7.71
CA ILE A 70 10.76 7.93 7.07
C ILE A 70 9.58 7.00 7.38
N VAL A 71 8.37 7.56 7.37
CA VAL A 71 7.12 6.78 7.41
C VAL A 71 6.86 6.19 6.03
N VAL A 72 6.48 4.93 5.98
CA VAL A 72 6.21 4.18 4.76
C VAL A 72 4.86 3.46 4.83
N ALA A 73 4.31 3.07 3.69
CA ALA A 73 3.24 2.09 3.60
C ALA A 73 3.85 0.72 3.24
N ILE A 74 3.43 -0.33 3.93
CA ILE A 74 3.89 -1.71 3.71
C ILE A 74 2.71 -2.51 3.19
N LYS A 75 2.73 -2.87 1.90
CA LYS A 75 1.71 -3.75 1.28
C LYS A 75 2.21 -5.19 1.35
N GLU A 76 1.48 -6.05 2.04
CA GLU A 76 1.75 -7.48 2.16
C GLU A 76 0.84 -8.26 1.23
N TYR A 77 1.37 -9.22 0.48
CA TYR A 77 0.57 -10.17 -0.27
C TYR A 77 0.04 -11.26 0.69
N LEU A 78 -1.24 -11.23 0.96
CA LEU A 78 -1.91 -12.17 1.87
C LEU A 78 -3.36 -12.42 1.41
N PRO A 79 -3.57 -13.09 0.28
CA PRO A 79 -4.91 -13.38 -0.21
C PRO A 79 -5.58 -14.43 0.68
N SER A 80 -6.69 -14.09 1.32
CA SER A 80 -7.40 -14.94 2.26
C SER A 80 -7.99 -16.22 1.65
N GLU A 81 -8.16 -16.25 0.33
CA GLU A 81 -8.61 -17.45 -0.41
C GLU A 81 -7.54 -18.54 -0.48
N PHE A 82 -6.25 -18.16 -0.46
CA PHE A 82 -5.12 -19.06 -0.69
C PHE A 82 -4.20 -19.21 0.49
N SER A 83 -4.32 -18.32 1.50
CA SER A 83 -3.40 -18.28 2.62
C SER A 83 -4.03 -17.72 3.89
N THR A 84 -3.36 -17.99 5.00
CA THR A 84 -3.70 -17.45 6.32
C THR A 84 -2.43 -17.27 7.16
N ARG A 85 -2.58 -16.86 8.40
CA ARG A 85 -1.51 -16.75 9.39
C ARG A 85 -2.02 -17.18 10.74
N VAL A 86 -1.20 -17.88 11.50
CA VAL A 86 -1.48 -18.17 12.91
C VAL A 86 -1.38 -16.86 13.72
N PRO A 87 -2.37 -16.56 14.58
CA PRO A 87 -2.35 -15.34 15.38
C PRO A 87 -1.04 -15.16 16.15
N GLY A 88 -0.50 -13.93 16.08
CA GLY A 88 0.76 -13.56 16.75
C GLY A 88 2.05 -14.01 16.05
N GLN A 89 1.96 -14.82 15.00
CA GLN A 89 3.12 -15.19 14.18
C GLN A 89 3.30 -14.24 13.00
N THR A 90 4.47 -14.29 12.35
CA THR A 90 4.75 -13.52 11.12
C THR A 90 4.67 -14.40 9.87
N MET A 91 4.93 -15.70 10.00
CA MET A 91 4.98 -16.66 8.90
C MET A 91 3.59 -16.91 8.30
N VAL A 92 3.48 -16.84 6.97
CA VAL A 92 2.25 -17.16 6.22
C VAL A 92 2.12 -18.68 6.05
N THR A 93 0.91 -19.18 6.28
CA THR A 93 0.49 -20.55 5.97
C THR A 93 -0.25 -20.53 4.64
N ILE A 94 0.29 -21.22 3.65
CA ILE A 94 -0.29 -21.34 2.30
C ILE A 94 -1.12 -22.62 2.28
N TYR A 95 -2.33 -22.57 1.71
CA TYR A 95 -3.16 -23.75 1.55
C TYR A 95 -2.58 -24.64 0.43
N SER A 96 -2.62 -25.95 0.62
CA SER A 96 -2.03 -26.92 -0.31
C SER A 96 -2.83 -27.12 -1.61
N GLY A 97 -2.19 -27.75 -2.60
CA GLY A 97 -2.78 -28.09 -3.89
C GLY A 97 -2.90 -26.88 -4.82
N GLU A 98 -3.97 -26.80 -5.60
CA GLU A 98 -4.22 -25.76 -6.58
C GLU A 98 -4.14 -24.34 -5.98
N ARG A 99 -4.50 -24.18 -4.71
CA ARG A 99 -4.41 -22.90 -4.00
C ARG A 99 -2.97 -22.44 -3.78
N GLU A 100 -2.03 -23.36 -3.63
CA GLU A 100 -0.59 -23.03 -3.55
C GLU A 100 -0.09 -22.47 -4.88
N GLU A 101 -0.45 -23.09 -6.00
CA GLU A 101 -0.09 -22.60 -7.33
C GLU A 101 -0.66 -21.21 -7.59
N GLN A 102 -1.91 -20.98 -7.22
CA GLN A 102 -2.58 -19.68 -7.33
C GLN A 102 -1.92 -18.62 -6.43
N PHE A 103 -1.51 -18.99 -5.21
CA PHE A 103 -0.76 -18.11 -4.32
C PHE A 103 0.59 -17.71 -4.92
N LEU A 104 1.36 -18.66 -5.43
CA LEU A 104 2.66 -18.41 -6.05
C LEU A 104 2.53 -17.52 -7.29
N ALA A 105 1.57 -17.82 -8.17
CA ALA A 105 1.30 -16.99 -9.33
C ALA A 105 0.90 -15.54 -8.98
N GLY A 106 0.14 -15.35 -7.91
CA GLY A 106 -0.23 -14.02 -7.42
C GLY A 106 0.94 -13.27 -6.77
N LYS A 107 1.82 -13.99 -6.07
CA LYS A 107 3.06 -13.45 -5.50
C LYS A 107 3.97 -12.91 -6.61
N ASP A 108 4.16 -13.67 -7.69
CA ASP A 108 4.96 -13.24 -8.84
C ASP A 108 4.36 -12.00 -9.53
N LYS A 109 3.03 -11.94 -9.67
CA LYS A 109 2.33 -10.75 -10.21
C LYS A 109 2.59 -9.51 -9.37
N MET A 110 2.61 -9.62 -8.03
CA MET A 110 2.90 -8.50 -7.15
C MET A 110 4.34 -8.01 -7.30
N LEU A 111 5.31 -8.91 -7.48
CA LEU A 111 6.71 -8.54 -7.78
C LEU A 111 6.85 -7.86 -9.15
N GLU A 112 6.10 -8.32 -10.15
CA GLU A 112 6.05 -7.64 -11.45
C GLU A 112 5.43 -6.24 -11.36
N GLU A 113 4.38 -6.07 -10.56
CA GLU A 113 3.80 -4.75 -10.25
C GLU A 113 4.85 -3.81 -9.67
N ALA A 114 5.61 -4.29 -8.68
CA ALA A 114 6.69 -3.52 -8.08
C ALA A 114 7.74 -3.07 -9.11
N ARG A 115 8.17 -3.98 -9.99
CA ARG A 115 9.13 -3.67 -11.06
C ARG A 115 8.60 -2.62 -12.04
N ARG A 116 7.30 -2.69 -12.39
CA ARG A 116 6.66 -1.68 -13.26
C ARG A 116 6.61 -0.33 -12.58
N LEU A 117 6.18 -0.28 -11.31
CA LEU A 117 6.10 0.95 -10.55
C LEU A 117 7.47 1.59 -10.30
N ALA A 118 8.52 0.79 -10.13
CA ALA A 118 9.89 1.28 -9.99
C ALA A 118 10.36 2.12 -11.20
N ALA A 119 9.78 1.89 -12.40
CA ALA A 119 10.05 2.69 -13.59
C ALA A 119 9.44 4.11 -13.53
N PHE A 120 8.60 4.41 -12.53
CA PHE A 120 7.88 5.67 -12.39
C PHE A 120 8.27 6.46 -11.13
N GLN A 121 9.40 6.15 -10.48
CA GLN A 121 9.81 6.79 -9.23
C GLN A 121 9.85 8.33 -9.30
N ASP A 122 10.18 8.88 -10.47
CA ASP A 122 10.29 10.33 -10.69
C ASP A 122 9.03 10.95 -11.32
N VAL A 123 7.95 10.17 -11.47
CA VAL A 123 6.71 10.64 -12.08
C VAL A 123 5.76 11.12 -10.99
N GLY A 124 5.55 12.44 -10.93
CA GLY A 124 4.48 13.00 -10.11
C GLY A 124 3.12 12.39 -10.48
N GLY A 125 2.23 12.20 -9.49
CA GLY A 125 0.91 11.60 -9.73
C GLY A 125 0.86 10.07 -9.69
N ILE A 126 1.99 9.37 -9.50
CA ILE A 126 2.04 7.91 -9.29
C ILE A 126 2.63 7.63 -7.91
N VAL A 127 2.12 6.59 -7.23
CA VAL A 127 2.68 6.14 -5.95
C VAL A 127 4.10 5.62 -6.13
N SER A 128 5.04 6.07 -5.31
CA SER A 128 6.44 5.63 -5.38
C SER A 128 6.65 4.33 -4.59
N ILE A 129 7.41 3.39 -5.16
CA ILE A 129 7.90 2.19 -4.47
C ILE A 129 9.35 2.40 -4.07
N TYR A 130 9.67 2.14 -2.81
CA TYR A 130 11.03 2.27 -2.26
C TYR A 130 11.78 0.95 -2.24
N ASP A 131 11.08 -0.17 -1.99
CA ASP A 131 11.69 -1.50 -1.90
C ASP A 131 10.63 -2.59 -2.12
N SER A 132 11.08 -3.79 -2.49
CA SER A 132 10.26 -4.99 -2.52
C SER A 132 11.09 -6.21 -2.14
N PHE A 133 10.54 -7.11 -1.32
CA PHE A 133 11.27 -8.28 -0.86
C PHE A 133 10.36 -9.44 -0.44
N GLU A 134 10.95 -10.62 -0.41
CA GLU A 134 10.34 -11.81 0.14
C GLU A 134 10.79 -12.04 1.59
N GLU A 135 9.83 -12.28 2.47
CA GLU A 135 10.01 -12.71 3.86
C GLU A 135 8.73 -13.40 4.34
N ASN A 136 8.80 -14.21 5.37
CA ASN A 136 7.63 -14.89 5.96
C ASN A 136 6.80 -15.71 4.95
N ARG A 137 7.42 -16.29 3.91
CA ARG A 137 6.79 -17.02 2.79
C ARG A 137 5.85 -16.17 1.92
N THR A 138 5.91 -14.86 1.99
CA THR A 138 5.16 -13.93 1.17
C THR A 138 6.04 -12.82 0.63
N VAL A 139 5.45 -11.81 0.01
CA VAL A 139 6.13 -10.65 -0.54
C VAL A 139 5.58 -9.37 0.08
N TYR A 140 6.48 -8.42 0.30
CA TYR A 140 6.19 -7.08 0.80
C TYR A 140 6.63 -6.03 -0.21
N LEU A 141 5.79 -5.01 -0.40
CA LEU A 141 6.13 -3.78 -1.11
C LEU A 141 6.21 -2.64 -0.10
N ILE A 142 7.30 -1.90 -0.14
CA ILE A 142 7.50 -0.69 0.67
C ILE A 142 7.26 0.51 -0.24
N MET A 143 6.30 1.34 0.12
CA MET A 143 5.82 2.44 -0.70
C MET A 143 5.80 3.75 0.07
N GLU A 144 5.70 4.87 -0.64
CA GLU A 144 5.42 6.15 -0.01
C GLU A 144 4.13 6.07 0.82
N PHE A 145 4.19 6.60 2.03
CA PHE A 145 3.00 6.76 2.86
C PHE A 145 2.26 8.03 2.48
N LEU A 146 1.02 7.88 2.07
CA LEU A 146 0.16 8.99 1.67
C LEU A 146 -0.83 9.33 2.78
N GLU A 147 -0.87 10.59 3.20
CA GLU A 147 -1.90 11.09 4.08
C GLU A 147 -3.05 11.66 3.26
N GLY A 148 -4.26 11.14 3.45
CA GLY A 148 -5.44 11.57 2.71
C GLY A 148 -6.50 10.48 2.62
N GLU A 149 -7.21 10.44 1.50
CA GLU A 149 -8.26 9.45 1.24
C GLU A 149 -8.36 9.11 -0.25
N THR A 150 -8.99 7.97 -0.57
CA THR A 150 -9.31 7.65 -1.97
C THR A 150 -10.46 8.54 -2.46
N LEU A 151 -10.47 8.80 -3.77
CA LEU A 151 -11.58 9.53 -4.42
C LEU A 151 -12.93 8.87 -4.14
N LYS A 152 -12.98 7.54 -4.05
CA LYS A 152 -14.20 6.81 -3.68
C LYS A 152 -14.68 7.18 -2.28
N LYS A 153 -13.79 7.21 -1.28
CA LYS A 153 -14.18 7.62 0.09
C LYS A 153 -14.73 9.03 0.11
N LYS A 154 -14.08 9.95 -0.60
CA LYS A 154 -14.55 11.34 -0.73
C LYS A 154 -15.93 11.40 -1.38
N LEU A 155 -16.15 10.69 -2.49
CA LEU A 155 -17.44 10.64 -3.18
C LEU A 155 -18.56 10.01 -2.31
N LEU A 156 -18.25 8.99 -1.51
CA LEU A 156 -19.20 8.40 -0.58
C LEU A 156 -19.62 9.39 0.51
N ARG A 157 -18.70 10.23 0.99
CA ARG A 157 -18.94 11.25 2.01
C ARG A 157 -19.68 12.47 1.44
N GLU A 158 -19.23 13.01 0.32
CA GLU A 158 -19.68 14.29 -0.24
C GLU A 158 -20.78 14.13 -1.30
N LYS A 159 -21.02 12.91 -1.78
CA LYS A 159 -21.99 12.53 -2.82
C LYS A 159 -21.66 13.07 -4.21
N LYS A 160 -21.11 14.27 -4.32
CA LYS A 160 -20.69 14.92 -5.56
C LYS A 160 -19.51 15.85 -5.30
N LEU A 161 -18.74 16.12 -6.34
CA LEU A 161 -17.69 17.13 -6.34
C LEU A 161 -18.17 18.40 -7.06
N SER A 162 -17.51 19.52 -6.82
CA SER A 162 -17.68 20.71 -7.63
C SER A 162 -17.11 20.46 -9.04
N LEU A 163 -17.52 21.28 -10.03
CA LEU A 163 -16.98 21.20 -11.38
C LEU A 163 -15.47 21.44 -11.38
N ASP A 164 -15.01 22.47 -10.69
CA ASP A 164 -13.58 22.85 -10.65
C ASP A 164 -12.74 21.73 -10.02
N GLU A 165 -13.20 21.11 -8.94
CA GLU A 165 -12.50 20.00 -8.29
C GLU A 165 -12.48 18.77 -9.20
N SER A 166 -13.57 18.45 -9.88
CA SER A 166 -13.64 17.35 -10.84
C SER A 166 -12.66 17.54 -12.00
N LEU A 167 -12.61 18.74 -12.56
CA LEU A 167 -11.68 19.10 -13.64
C LEU A 167 -10.22 19.01 -13.16
N ARG A 168 -9.92 19.53 -11.98
CA ARG A 168 -8.57 19.45 -11.39
C ARG A 168 -8.12 18.00 -11.23
N ILE A 169 -8.92 17.17 -10.56
CA ILE A 169 -8.58 15.76 -10.35
C ILE A 169 -8.42 15.02 -11.68
N THR A 170 -9.32 15.25 -12.63
CA THR A 170 -9.27 14.62 -13.94
C THR A 170 -7.99 15.00 -14.69
N ASN A 171 -7.62 16.27 -14.71
CA ASN A 171 -6.41 16.73 -15.37
C ASN A 171 -5.14 16.15 -14.76
N GLU A 172 -5.05 16.06 -13.41
CA GLU A 172 -3.91 15.45 -12.75
C GLU A 172 -3.81 13.94 -13.05
N VAL A 173 -4.95 13.22 -13.08
CA VAL A 173 -4.99 11.81 -13.47
C VAL A 173 -4.55 11.62 -14.91
N LEU A 174 -5.04 12.45 -15.84
CA LEU A 174 -4.65 12.39 -17.27
C LEU A 174 -3.16 12.63 -17.46
N SER A 175 -2.57 13.63 -16.77
CA SER A 175 -1.13 13.92 -16.84
C SER A 175 -0.29 12.72 -16.29
N ALA A 176 -0.72 12.09 -15.22
CA ALA A 176 -0.05 10.89 -14.70
C ALA A 176 -0.15 9.72 -15.69
N LEU A 177 -1.34 9.49 -16.27
CA LEU A 177 -1.55 8.45 -17.28
C LEU A 177 -0.77 8.69 -18.56
N GLU A 178 -0.63 9.95 -19.01
CA GLU A 178 0.21 10.29 -20.14
C GLU A 178 1.66 9.82 -19.93
N SER A 179 2.22 10.08 -18.75
CA SER A 179 3.57 9.61 -18.40
C SER A 179 3.68 8.08 -18.39
N VAL A 180 2.62 7.38 -17.97
CA VAL A 180 2.54 5.91 -17.99
C VAL A 180 2.50 5.40 -19.43
N HIS A 181 1.67 6.01 -20.29
CA HIS A 181 1.51 5.64 -21.69
C HIS A 181 2.78 5.91 -22.51
N GLN A 182 3.52 6.99 -22.23
CA GLN A 182 4.81 7.28 -22.88
C GLN A 182 5.85 6.18 -22.63
N LYS A 183 5.74 5.44 -21.52
CA LYS A 183 6.57 4.26 -21.23
C LYS A 183 5.98 2.94 -21.80
N GLY A 184 4.95 3.04 -22.62
CA GLY A 184 4.31 1.88 -23.26
C GLY A 184 3.49 1.02 -22.29
N ILE A 185 3.09 1.55 -21.14
CA ILE A 185 2.28 0.82 -20.13
C ILE A 185 0.87 1.37 -20.13
N ILE A 186 -0.13 0.50 -20.05
CA ILE A 186 -1.53 0.84 -19.89
C ILE A 186 -1.98 0.38 -18.51
N HIS A 187 -2.55 1.28 -17.71
CA HIS A 187 -2.95 1.01 -16.32
C HIS A 187 -4.09 -0.02 -16.21
N ARG A 188 -5.13 0.10 -17.02
CA ARG A 188 -6.28 -0.82 -17.18
C ARG A 188 -7.26 -0.90 -16.00
N ASP A 189 -7.00 -0.21 -14.90
CA ASP A 189 -7.87 -0.18 -13.71
C ASP A 189 -7.91 1.23 -13.09
N VAL A 190 -8.22 2.24 -13.90
CA VAL A 190 -8.41 3.62 -13.42
C VAL A 190 -9.81 3.72 -12.82
N ALA A 191 -9.87 3.69 -11.50
CA ALA A 191 -11.12 3.72 -10.73
C ALA A 191 -11.00 4.66 -9.53
N PRO A 192 -12.10 5.17 -8.96
CA PRO A 192 -12.06 6.02 -7.78
C PRO A 192 -11.39 5.38 -6.55
N ASP A 193 -11.34 4.06 -6.47
CA ASP A 193 -10.60 3.32 -5.44
C ASP A 193 -9.08 3.46 -5.58
N ASN A 194 -8.61 3.60 -6.82
CA ASN A 194 -7.19 3.68 -7.18
C ASN A 194 -6.70 5.11 -7.39
N ILE A 195 -7.54 6.12 -7.17
CA ILE A 195 -7.19 7.53 -7.17
C ILE A 195 -7.15 8.02 -5.72
N TYR A 196 -5.99 8.52 -5.28
CA TYR A 196 -5.76 8.99 -3.92
C TYR A 196 -5.58 10.50 -3.90
N LEU A 197 -6.32 11.17 -3.01
CA LEU A 197 -6.27 12.60 -2.78
C LEU A 197 -5.49 12.84 -1.49
N THR A 198 -4.30 13.39 -1.59
CA THR A 198 -3.46 13.66 -0.43
C THR A 198 -3.94 14.91 0.31
N LYS A 199 -3.60 15.01 1.60
CA LYS A 199 -3.85 16.24 2.40
C LYS A 199 -3.10 17.46 1.86
N SER A 200 -1.98 17.26 1.15
CA SER A 200 -1.24 18.33 0.48
C SER A 200 -1.88 18.79 -0.84
N GLY A 201 -3.01 18.20 -1.24
CA GLY A 201 -3.75 18.54 -2.45
C GLY A 201 -3.31 17.80 -3.71
N GLN A 202 -2.31 16.92 -3.65
CA GLN A 202 -1.86 16.13 -4.79
C GLN A 202 -2.82 14.98 -5.09
N VAL A 203 -2.91 14.60 -6.36
CA VAL A 203 -3.60 13.38 -6.81
C VAL A 203 -2.55 12.32 -7.13
N LYS A 204 -2.73 11.11 -6.61
CA LYS A 204 -1.84 9.96 -6.84
C LYS A 204 -2.64 8.78 -7.38
N ILE A 205 -2.13 8.11 -8.42
CA ILE A 205 -2.66 6.85 -8.90
C ILE A 205 -1.98 5.72 -8.12
N LEU A 206 -2.81 4.84 -7.56
CA LEU A 206 -2.40 3.64 -6.85
C LEU A 206 -2.56 2.41 -7.75
N ASP A 207 -2.03 1.28 -7.33
CA ASP A 207 -2.31 -0.09 -7.81
C ASP A 207 -2.16 -0.30 -9.33
N PHE A 208 -1.00 -0.81 -9.72
CA PHE A 208 -0.66 -1.19 -11.09
C PHE A 208 -0.80 -2.71 -11.36
N GLY A 209 -1.49 -3.43 -10.49
CA GLY A 209 -1.67 -4.88 -10.61
C GLY A 209 -2.31 -5.34 -11.93
N ALA A 210 -3.21 -4.53 -12.48
CA ALA A 210 -3.84 -4.77 -13.79
C ALA A 210 -3.01 -4.24 -14.99
N ALA A 211 -1.97 -3.43 -14.74
CA ALA A 211 -1.20 -2.78 -15.79
C ALA A 211 -0.47 -3.79 -16.71
N ARG A 212 -0.36 -3.45 -18.01
CA ARG A 212 0.32 -4.26 -19.02
C ARG A 212 1.07 -3.35 -19.99
N TYR A 213 2.14 -3.87 -20.58
CA TYR A 213 2.76 -3.21 -21.72
C TYR A 213 1.79 -3.19 -22.91
N ALA A 214 1.72 -2.05 -23.58
CA ALA A 214 1.01 -1.97 -24.85
C ALA A 214 1.73 -2.90 -25.84
N THR A 215 1.10 -3.99 -26.23
CA THR A 215 1.62 -4.84 -27.32
C THR A 215 1.55 -4.03 -28.59
N SER A 216 2.70 -3.59 -29.12
CA SER A 216 2.79 -3.13 -30.49
C SER A 216 2.48 -4.33 -31.39
N LYS A 217 1.22 -4.48 -31.80
CA LYS A 217 0.90 -5.23 -33.02
C LYS A 217 1.40 -4.35 -34.17
N HIS A 218 2.68 -4.51 -34.52
CA HIS A 218 3.10 -4.20 -35.85
C HIS A 218 2.66 -5.36 -36.75
N SER A 219 1.63 -5.11 -37.52
CA SER A 219 1.31 -5.85 -38.74
C SER A 219 2.42 -5.66 -39.76
#